data_141cc2b6629aa00edb7f48d9960c5d4d
#
_entry.id   141cc2b6629aa00edb7f48d9960c5d4d
#
_cell.length_a   1.000
_cell.length_b   1.000
_cell.length_c   1.000
_cell.angle_alpha   90.00
_cell.angle_beta   90.00
_cell.angle_gamma   90.00
#
_symmetry.space_group_name_H-M   'P 1'
#
loop_
_entity.id
_entity.type
_entity.pdbx_description
1 polymer ?
#
loop_
_entity_poly.entity_id
_entity_poly.type
_entity_poly.pdbx_seq_one_letter_code
_entity_poly.pdbx_strand_id
1 'polypeptide(L)'
;MMKIDRIGRAVVVATMMFGFGASFAAAEDDISETHLKAARSAMNAIKITEPFDAILPNIAQRLKGTLIQSSPNYEQLINDTVDAKALELAARRADLEKEAAAIYAKTFSEEELNQIAAFYSSPAGQKLLKDGPLVIRQLSKAADIWANGISRDLSANTDAALEKTIAAEKKAETPKQ
;
A
#
# COMPACT_ATOMS: atom_id res chain seq x y z
N MET A 1 -70.58 39.26 -8.33
CA MET A 1 -71.91 38.60 -8.30
C MET A 1 -71.70 37.12 -7.98
N MET A 2 -72.33 36.74 -6.91
CA MET A 2 -72.79 35.36 -6.49
C MET A 2 -71.72 34.30 -6.23
N LYS A 3 -71.51 33.99 -4.96
CA LYS A 3 -72.30 33.08 -4.08
C LYS A 3 -72.22 31.67 -4.61
N ILE A 4 -71.94 30.61 -3.89
CA ILE A 4 -72.37 30.04 -2.60
C ILE A 4 -71.85 28.63 -2.56
N ASP A 5 -71.22 28.25 -1.52
CA ASP A 5 -71.60 27.32 -0.45
C ASP A 5 -71.49 25.82 -0.73
N ARG A 6 -70.86 25.23 0.16
CA ARG A 6 -71.24 24.25 1.21
C ARG A 6 -70.79 22.80 1.07
N ILE A 7 -70.07 22.45 2.08
CA ILE A 7 -70.33 21.34 3.03
C ILE A 7 -69.98 19.91 2.50
N GLY A 8 -69.05 19.34 3.19
CA GLY A 8 -69.39 18.01 3.66
C GLY A 8 -68.28 17.00 3.83
N ARG A 9 -67.99 16.81 5.05
CA ARG A 9 -67.67 15.54 5.71
C ARG A 9 -66.22 15.03 5.71
N ALA A 10 -65.72 15.13 6.91
CA ALA A 10 -64.60 14.41 7.46
C ALA A 10 -64.65 12.92 7.18
N VAL A 11 -63.55 12.35 6.71
CA VAL A 11 -63.21 11.00 6.99
C VAL A 11 -61.75 11.01 7.50
N VAL A 12 -61.66 10.85 8.79
CA VAL A 12 -60.39 10.57 9.48
C VAL A 12 -60.07 9.13 9.18
N VAL A 13 -59.06 8.89 8.34
CA VAL A 13 -58.42 7.60 8.25
C VAL A 13 -57.04 7.77 8.90
N ALA A 14 -56.98 7.35 10.14
CA ALA A 14 -55.71 7.19 10.87
C ALA A 14 -55.00 5.96 10.31
N THR A 15 -54.08 6.20 9.41
CA THR A 15 -53.12 5.16 9.00
C THR A 15 -51.88 5.35 9.85
N MET A 16 -51.79 4.54 10.92
CA MET A 16 -50.52 4.30 11.64
C MET A 16 -49.54 3.61 10.69
N MET A 17 -48.70 4.38 10.06
CA MET A 17 -47.46 3.83 9.49
C MET A 17 -46.43 3.77 10.60
N PHE A 18 -46.24 2.58 11.15
CA PHE A 18 -45.04 2.21 11.90
C PHE A 18 -43.89 2.22 10.93
N GLY A 19 -43.25 3.41 10.78
CA GLY A 19 -41.96 3.55 10.12
C GLY A 19 -40.87 2.98 11.03
N PHE A 20 -40.53 1.73 10.84
CA PHE A 20 -39.26 1.18 11.32
C PHE A 20 -38.16 1.79 10.48
N GLY A 21 -37.81 3.01 10.81
CA GLY A 21 -36.58 3.65 10.36
C GLY A 21 -35.43 3.01 11.13
N ALA A 22 -34.93 1.88 10.65
CA ALA A 22 -33.60 1.42 11.04
C ALA A 22 -32.63 2.46 10.48
N SER A 23 -32.32 3.46 11.28
CA SER A 23 -31.10 4.26 11.08
C SER A 23 -29.95 3.28 11.26
N PHE A 24 -29.42 2.78 10.16
CA PHE A 24 -28.03 2.35 10.13
C PHE A 24 -27.19 3.60 10.30
N ALA A 25 -27.07 4.05 11.55
CA ALA A 25 -25.88 4.80 11.93
C ALA A 25 -24.74 3.81 11.70
N ALA A 26 -24.01 3.99 10.59
CA ALA A 26 -22.65 3.50 10.52
C ALA A 26 -21.97 4.18 11.72
N ALA A 27 -21.80 3.44 12.80
CA ALA A 27 -20.86 3.80 13.82
C ALA A 27 -19.52 3.81 13.07
N GLU A 28 -19.00 5.00 12.80
CA GLU A 28 -17.58 5.17 12.61
C GLU A 28 -17.00 4.63 13.92
N ASP A 29 -16.45 3.42 13.88
CA ASP A 29 -15.81 2.80 15.03
C ASP A 29 -14.72 3.75 15.49
N ASP A 30 -15.00 4.47 16.57
CA ASP A 30 -14.06 5.39 17.18
C ASP A 30 -12.89 4.54 17.68
N ILE A 31 -11.78 4.56 16.93
CA ILE A 31 -10.59 3.78 17.23
C ILE A 31 -10.07 4.26 18.57
N SER A 32 -9.99 3.37 19.56
CA SER A 32 -9.54 3.72 20.91
C SER A 32 -8.11 4.26 20.89
N GLU A 33 -7.77 5.09 21.87
CA GLU A 33 -6.41 5.61 22.03
C GLU A 33 -5.38 4.49 22.28
N THR A 34 -5.78 3.39 22.94
CA THR A 34 -4.92 2.21 23.13
C THR A 34 -4.61 1.53 21.81
N HIS A 35 -5.61 1.40 20.95
CA HIS A 35 -5.46 0.82 19.62
C HIS A 35 -4.56 1.69 18.71
N LEU A 36 -4.76 3.00 18.71
CA LEU A 36 -3.88 3.94 18.00
C LEU A 36 -2.44 3.90 18.53
N LYS A 37 -2.26 3.72 19.84
CA LYS A 37 -0.94 3.56 20.44
C LYS A 37 -0.27 2.26 20.01
N ALA A 38 -1.01 1.15 19.96
CA ALA A 38 -0.50 -0.12 19.45
C ALA A 38 -0.09 0.01 17.98
N ALA A 39 -0.90 0.70 17.17
CA ALA A 39 -0.59 0.99 15.77
C ALA A 39 0.73 1.76 15.62
N ARG A 40 0.91 2.85 16.37
CA ARG A 40 2.17 3.61 16.37
C ARG A 40 3.37 2.76 16.80
N SER A 41 3.18 1.89 17.81
CA SER A 41 4.25 1.00 18.27
C SER A 41 4.67 0.01 17.20
N ALA A 42 3.72 -0.61 16.51
CA ALA A 42 3.99 -1.51 15.37
C ALA A 42 4.69 -0.77 14.23
N MET A 43 4.16 0.38 13.82
CA MET A 43 4.74 1.21 12.76
C MET A 43 6.19 1.61 13.05
N ASN A 44 6.48 2.02 14.29
CA ASN A 44 7.83 2.38 14.71
C ASN A 44 8.77 1.16 14.69
N ALA A 45 8.30 -0.01 15.15
CA ALA A 45 9.08 -1.23 15.16
C ALA A 45 9.48 -1.68 13.75
N ILE A 46 8.58 -1.54 12.76
CA ILE A 46 8.84 -1.88 11.34
C ILE A 46 9.44 -0.72 10.54
N LYS A 47 9.55 0.48 11.12
CA LYS A 47 10.11 1.70 10.50
C LYS A 47 9.39 2.11 9.19
N ILE A 48 8.09 1.83 9.10
CA ILE A 48 7.36 1.95 7.83
C ILE A 48 7.24 3.39 7.33
N THR A 49 7.31 4.37 8.20
CA THR A 49 7.17 5.79 7.87
C THR A 49 8.51 6.52 7.69
N GLU A 50 9.66 5.90 8.04
CA GLU A 50 11.00 6.49 7.82
C GLU A 50 11.24 6.95 6.38
N PRO A 51 10.85 6.19 5.32
CA PRO A 51 11.03 6.64 3.94
C PRO A 51 10.31 7.95 3.60
N PHE A 52 9.28 8.31 4.37
CA PHE A 52 8.50 9.52 4.15
C PHE A 52 9.19 10.79 4.66
N ASP A 53 10.23 10.66 5.47
CA ASP A 53 11.02 11.79 5.97
C ASP A 53 11.72 12.54 4.83
N ALA A 54 11.98 11.87 3.71
CA ALA A 54 12.55 12.47 2.52
C ALA A 54 11.55 13.30 1.67
N ILE A 55 10.25 13.22 1.94
CA ILE A 55 9.21 13.86 1.10
C ILE A 55 9.39 15.38 1.08
N LEU A 56 9.42 16.01 2.25
CA LEU A 56 9.53 17.47 2.35
C LEU A 56 10.87 18.00 1.81
N PRO A 57 12.03 17.44 2.18
CA PRO A 57 13.30 17.80 1.56
C PRO A 57 13.32 17.68 0.03
N ASN A 58 12.77 16.60 -0.51
CA ASN A 58 12.70 16.39 -1.96
C ASN A 58 11.79 17.40 -2.66
N ILE A 59 10.66 17.78 -2.04
CA ILE A 59 9.77 18.83 -2.56
C ILE A 59 10.51 20.18 -2.54
N ALA A 60 11.18 20.51 -1.44
CA ALA A 60 11.96 21.74 -1.32
C ALA A 60 13.06 21.85 -2.39
N GLN A 61 13.82 20.77 -2.61
CA GLN A 61 14.85 20.72 -3.63
C GLN A 61 14.31 20.92 -5.04
N ARG A 62 13.20 20.27 -5.39
CA ARG A 62 12.55 20.47 -6.70
C ARG A 62 12.07 21.90 -6.88
N LEU A 63 11.48 22.49 -5.84
CA LEU A 63 11.01 23.89 -5.88
C LEU A 63 12.18 24.85 -6.09
N LYS A 64 13.28 24.68 -5.33
CA LYS A 64 14.51 25.47 -5.51
C LYS A 64 15.01 25.39 -6.95
N GLY A 65 15.16 24.19 -7.50
CA GLY A 65 15.60 23.99 -8.88
C GLY A 65 14.73 24.74 -9.89
N THR A 66 13.42 24.67 -9.75
CA THR A 66 12.47 25.36 -10.63
C THR A 66 12.59 26.89 -10.52
N LEU A 67 12.68 27.41 -9.30
CA LEU A 67 12.77 28.87 -9.07
C LEU A 67 14.11 29.44 -9.53
N ILE A 68 15.23 28.73 -9.28
CA ILE A 68 16.57 29.13 -9.72
C ILE A 68 16.66 29.15 -11.26
N GLN A 69 16.07 28.15 -11.94
CA GLN A 69 15.98 28.15 -13.40
C GLN A 69 15.29 29.40 -13.94
N SER A 70 14.22 29.85 -13.27
CA SER A 70 13.44 31.02 -13.68
C SER A 70 14.11 32.33 -13.29
N SER A 71 14.90 32.34 -12.24
CA SER A 71 15.48 33.55 -11.64
C SER A 71 16.86 33.30 -11.05
N PRO A 72 17.88 33.04 -11.89
CA PRO A 72 19.23 32.64 -11.43
C PRO A 72 19.90 33.67 -10.53
N ASN A 73 19.62 34.94 -10.75
CA ASN A 73 20.24 36.05 -9.99
C ASN A 73 19.80 36.07 -8.51
N TYR A 74 18.80 35.30 -8.14
CA TYR A 74 18.24 35.23 -6.78
C TYR A 74 18.50 33.87 -6.10
N GLU A 75 19.47 33.08 -6.56
CA GLU A 75 19.74 31.73 -6.09
C GLU A 75 19.85 31.64 -4.55
N GLN A 76 20.66 32.52 -3.95
CA GLN A 76 20.83 32.50 -2.48
C GLN A 76 19.52 32.80 -1.76
N LEU A 77 18.81 33.84 -2.20
CA LEU A 77 17.53 34.23 -1.62
C LEU A 77 16.47 33.12 -1.75
N ILE A 78 16.43 32.44 -2.89
CA ILE A 78 15.55 31.30 -3.14
C ILE A 78 15.88 30.15 -2.16
N ASN A 79 17.15 29.79 -2.04
CA ASN A 79 17.57 28.72 -1.14
C ASN A 79 17.16 29.00 0.29
N ASP A 80 17.51 30.18 0.81
CA ASP A 80 17.22 30.58 2.19
C ASP A 80 15.69 30.63 2.45
N THR A 81 14.94 31.18 1.49
CA THR A 81 13.49 31.31 1.63
C THR A 81 12.80 29.94 1.61
N VAL A 82 13.16 29.07 0.68
CA VAL A 82 12.56 27.72 0.56
C VAL A 82 12.92 26.90 1.79
N ASP A 83 14.15 26.95 2.29
CA ASP A 83 14.55 26.22 3.49
C ASP A 83 13.79 26.69 4.73
N ALA A 84 13.66 28.00 4.92
CA ALA A 84 12.89 28.57 6.02
C ALA A 84 11.41 28.10 5.96
N LYS A 85 10.80 28.14 4.77
CA LYS A 85 9.40 27.72 4.60
C LYS A 85 9.22 26.21 4.72
N ALA A 86 10.19 25.40 4.28
CA ALA A 86 10.16 23.96 4.51
C ALA A 86 10.24 23.64 6.00
N LEU A 87 11.09 24.34 6.76
CA LEU A 87 11.19 24.14 8.21
C LEU A 87 9.86 24.45 8.94
N GLU A 88 9.16 25.53 8.55
CA GLU A 88 7.83 25.85 9.08
C GLU A 88 6.81 24.71 8.83
N LEU A 89 6.94 23.98 7.72
CA LEU A 89 6.06 22.86 7.36
C LEU A 89 6.45 21.52 7.97
N ALA A 90 7.63 21.42 8.60
CA ALA A 90 8.13 20.16 9.14
C ALA A 90 7.18 19.54 10.20
N ALA A 91 6.49 20.37 10.98
CA ALA A 91 5.52 19.90 11.98
C ALA A 91 4.37 19.09 11.37
N ARG A 92 4.03 19.28 10.07
CA ARG A 92 3.00 18.51 9.38
C ARG A 92 3.34 17.02 9.20
N ARG A 93 4.59 16.62 9.50
CA ARG A 93 4.97 15.21 9.57
C ARG A 93 4.12 14.43 10.59
N ALA A 94 3.69 15.09 11.67
CA ALA A 94 2.80 14.50 12.66
C ALA A 94 1.41 14.16 12.11
N ASP A 95 0.91 14.91 11.12
CA ASP A 95 -0.38 14.63 10.48
C ASP A 95 -0.30 13.28 9.74
N LEU A 96 0.81 13.05 9.01
CA LEU A 96 1.04 11.78 8.30
C LEU A 96 1.13 10.60 9.28
N GLU A 97 1.81 10.77 10.42
CA GLU A 97 1.89 9.72 11.46
C GLU A 97 0.51 9.39 12.03
N LYS A 98 -0.32 10.39 12.24
CA LYS A 98 -1.68 10.20 12.75
C LYS A 98 -2.53 9.41 11.75
N GLU A 99 -2.50 9.80 10.47
CA GLU A 99 -3.24 9.11 9.42
C GLU A 99 -2.73 7.66 9.22
N ALA A 100 -1.42 7.46 9.22
CA ALA A 100 -0.83 6.14 9.12
C ALA A 100 -1.24 5.24 10.29
N ALA A 101 -1.24 5.76 11.52
CA ALA A 101 -1.71 5.03 12.70
C ALA A 101 -3.20 4.64 12.60
N ALA A 102 -4.05 5.53 12.07
CA ALA A 102 -5.45 5.24 11.85
C ALA A 102 -5.65 4.14 10.79
N ILE A 103 -4.87 4.16 9.71
CA ILE A 103 -4.89 3.11 8.67
C ILE A 103 -4.50 1.75 9.26
N TYR A 104 -3.44 1.70 10.07
CA TYR A 104 -3.01 0.47 10.73
C TYR A 104 -4.05 -0.05 11.71
N ALA A 105 -4.63 0.83 12.52
CA ALA A 105 -5.66 0.46 13.49
C ALA A 105 -6.98 0.01 12.83
N LYS A 106 -7.30 0.49 11.65
CA LYS A 106 -8.44 0.00 10.86
C LYS A 106 -8.18 -1.39 10.24
N THR A 107 -6.92 -1.72 10.02
CA THR A 107 -6.53 -2.95 9.28
C THR A 107 -6.23 -4.11 10.23
N PHE A 108 -5.62 -3.83 11.38
CA PHE A 108 -5.16 -4.82 12.35
C PHE A 108 -5.81 -4.58 13.71
N SER A 109 -6.14 -5.63 14.43
CA SER A 109 -6.57 -5.55 15.82
C SER A 109 -5.45 -5.05 16.73
N GLU A 110 -5.82 -4.52 17.90
CA GLU A 110 -4.85 -4.05 18.89
C GLU A 110 -3.89 -5.17 19.32
N GLU A 111 -4.38 -6.41 19.45
CA GLU A 111 -3.55 -7.58 19.79
C GLU A 111 -2.53 -7.89 18.69
N GLU A 112 -2.95 -7.93 17.41
CA GLU A 112 -2.06 -8.16 16.28
C GLU A 112 -0.98 -7.08 16.18
N LEU A 113 -1.34 -5.82 16.40
CA LEU A 113 -0.39 -4.71 16.41
C LEU A 113 0.66 -4.84 17.52
N ASN A 114 0.24 -5.28 18.72
CA ASN A 114 1.16 -5.55 19.82
C ASN A 114 2.10 -6.72 19.49
N GLN A 115 1.61 -7.78 18.84
CA GLN A 115 2.43 -8.91 18.40
C GLN A 115 3.44 -8.49 17.33
N ILE A 116 3.02 -7.69 16.34
CA ILE A 116 3.89 -7.11 15.32
C ILE A 116 4.99 -6.26 15.97
N ALA A 117 4.61 -5.36 16.88
CA ALA A 117 5.56 -4.52 17.58
C ALA A 117 6.58 -5.36 18.37
N ALA A 118 6.12 -6.37 19.10
CA ALA A 118 6.98 -7.25 19.89
C ALA A 118 7.96 -8.03 18.99
N PHE A 119 7.48 -8.62 17.90
CA PHE A 119 8.32 -9.35 16.97
C PHE A 119 9.41 -8.47 16.35
N TYR A 120 9.02 -7.35 15.75
CA TYR A 120 9.97 -6.48 15.06
C TYR A 120 10.88 -5.67 16.00
N SER A 121 10.53 -5.57 17.30
CA SER A 121 11.44 -5.05 18.31
C SER A 121 12.46 -6.10 18.82
N SER A 122 12.24 -7.38 18.52
CA SER A 122 13.16 -8.45 18.89
C SER A 122 14.46 -8.42 18.05
N PRO A 123 15.57 -9.01 18.54
CA PRO A 123 16.80 -9.11 17.76
C PRO A 123 16.60 -9.80 16.39
N ALA A 124 15.74 -10.82 16.32
CA ALA A 124 15.43 -11.53 15.08
C ALA A 124 14.64 -10.64 14.11
N GLY A 125 13.63 -9.94 14.59
CA GLY A 125 12.82 -9.01 13.79
C GLY A 125 13.65 -7.84 13.24
N GLN A 126 14.50 -7.23 14.08
CA GLN A 126 15.42 -6.18 13.66
C GLN A 126 16.41 -6.68 12.60
N LYS A 127 16.94 -7.89 12.76
CA LYS A 127 17.82 -8.51 11.76
C LYS A 127 17.08 -8.76 10.46
N LEU A 128 15.84 -9.23 10.50
CA LEU A 128 15.02 -9.48 9.33
C LEU A 128 14.75 -8.18 8.55
N LEU A 129 14.42 -7.08 9.23
CA LEU A 129 14.24 -5.77 8.59
C LEU A 129 15.52 -5.28 7.90
N LYS A 130 16.64 -5.40 8.59
CA LYS A 130 17.93 -4.92 8.10
C LYS A 130 18.47 -5.76 6.94
N ASP A 131 18.51 -7.06 7.10
CA ASP A 131 19.21 -7.98 6.21
C ASP A 131 18.27 -8.63 5.17
N GLY A 132 16.95 -8.59 5.39
CA GLY A 132 15.93 -9.18 4.52
C GLY A 132 16.05 -8.75 3.06
N PRO A 133 16.20 -7.46 2.74
CA PRO A 133 16.38 -7.00 1.36
C PRO A 133 17.62 -7.58 0.67
N LEU A 134 18.70 -7.80 1.42
CA LEU A 134 19.92 -8.46 0.90
C LEU A 134 19.66 -9.93 0.61
N VAL A 135 18.99 -10.64 1.52
CA VAL A 135 18.61 -12.04 1.35
C VAL A 135 17.74 -12.23 0.12
N ILE A 136 16.71 -11.41 -0.06
CA ILE A 136 15.83 -11.46 -1.24
C ILE A 136 16.62 -11.27 -2.54
N ARG A 137 17.55 -10.31 -2.57
CA ARG A 137 18.42 -10.07 -3.74
C ARG A 137 19.31 -11.26 -4.08
N GLN A 138 19.88 -11.90 -3.05
CA GLN A 138 20.71 -13.11 -3.23
C GLN A 138 19.86 -14.29 -3.70
N LEU A 139 18.65 -14.45 -3.15
CA LEU A 139 17.72 -15.49 -3.56
C LEU A 139 17.30 -15.32 -5.03
N SER A 140 16.97 -14.10 -5.46
CA SER A 140 16.66 -13.82 -6.87
C SER A 140 17.81 -14.20 -7.80
N LYS A 141 19.05 -13.86 -7.42
CA LYS A 141 20.22 -14.25 -8.21
C LYS A 141 20.41 -15.78 -8.28
N ALA A 142 20.16 -16.49 -7.19
CA ALA A 142 20.21 -17.95 -7.17
C ALA A 142 19.10 -18.56 -8.06
N ALA A 143 17.89 -17.98 -8.05
CA ALA A 143 16.80 -18.40 -8.92
C ALA A 143 17.14 -18.21 -10.41
N ASP A 144 17.77 -17.10 -10.79
CA ASP A 144 18.20 -16.85 -12.16
C ASP A 144 19.23 -17.88 -12.64
N ILE A 145 20.20 -18.21 -11.78
CA ILE A 145 21.21 -19.24 -12.09
C ILE A 145 20.55 -20.60 -12.29
N TRP A 146 19.62 -20.97 -11.40
CA TRP A 146 18.88 -22.21 -11.49
C TRP A 146 18.01 -22.26 -12.75
N ALA A 147 17.28 -21.19 -13.09
CA ALA A 147 16.44 -21.12 -14.29
C ALA A 147 17.24 -21.30 -15.57
N ASN A 148 18.43 -20.68 -15.67
CA ASN A 148 19.34 -20.86 -16.80
C ASN A 148 19.83 -22.31 -16.91
N GLY A 149 20.13 -22.95 -15.78
CA GLY A 149 20.50 -24.38 -15.73
C GLY A 149 19.37 -25.27 -16.25
N ILE A 150 18.17 -25.11 -15.72
CA ILE A 150 16.98 -25.87 -16.13
C ILE A 150 16.66 -25.66 -17.63
N SER A 151 16.74 -24.43 -18.13
CA SER A 151 16.49 -24.15 -19.54
C SER A 151 17.45 -24.90 -20.44
N ARG A 152 18.76 -24.89 -20.13
CA ARG A 152 19.78 -25.64 -20.87
C ARG A 152 19.52 -27.14 -20.82
N ASP A 153 19.26 -27.69 -19.65
CA ASP A 153 19.08 -29.13 -19.47
C ASP A 153 17.77 -29.62 -20.12
N LEU A 154 16.71 -28.81 -20.06
CA LEU A 154 15.46 -29.09 -20.77
C LEU A 154 15.65 -29.11 -22.29
N SER A 155 16.36 -28.13 -22.86
CA SER A 155 16.68 -28.10 -24.28
C SER A 155 17.44 -29.35 -24.71
N ALA A 156 18.56 -29.66 -24.04
CA ALA A 156 19.39 -30.82 -24.36
C ALA A 156 18.62 -32.17 -24.28
N ASN A 157 17.81 -32.32 -23.21
CA ASN A 157 17.01 -33.55 -23.04
C ASN A 157 15.89 -33.66 -24.09
N THR A 158 15.29 -32.53 -24.49
CA THR A 158 14.25 -32.49 -25.53
C THR A 158 14.85 -32.82 -26.88
N ASP A 159 15.98 -32.22 -27.26
CA ASP A 159 16.68 -32.48 -28.51
C ASP A 159 17.04 -33.96 -28.63
N ALA A 160 17.63 -34.57 -27.60
CA ALA A 160 17.96 -35.98 -27.58
C ALA A 160 16.73 -36.91 -27.70
N ALA A 161 15.62 -36.55 -27.06
CA ALA A 161 14.36 -37.29 -27.17
C ALA A 161 13.73 -37.22 -28.58
N LEU A 162 13.74 -36.04 -29.17
CA LEU A 162 13.24 -35.83 -30.54
C LEU A 162 14.09 -36.56 -31.55
N GLU A 163 15.42 -36.50 -31.50
CA GLU A 163 16.30 -37.24 -32.40
C GLU A 163 16.04 -38.75 -32.35
N LYS A 164 15.88 -39.32 -31.14
CA LYS A 164 15.54 -40.74 -31.01
C LYS A 164 14.19 -41.11 -31.60
N THR A 165 13.18 -40.27 -31.42
CA THR A 165 11.83 -40.51 -31.95
C THR A 165 11.81 -40.42 -33.46
N ILE A 166 12.41 -39.36 -34.02
CA ILE A 166 12.51 -39.18 -35.51
C ILE A 166 13.30 -40.33 -36.16
N ALA A 167 14.38 -40.79 -35.55
CA ALA A 167 15.15 -41.91 -36.03
C ALA A 167 14.32 -43.23 -36.05
N ALA A 168 13.48 -43.43 -35.03
CA ALA A 168 12.60 -44.61 -34.94
C ALA A 168 11.49 -44.57 -36.02
N GLU A 169 10.89 -43.41 -36.26
CA GLU A 169 9.87 -43.22 -37.31
C GLU A 169 10.43 -43.44 -38.71
N LYS A 170 11.59 -42.87 -39.04
CA LYS A 170 12.27 -43.10 -40.33
C LYS A 170 12.58 -44.57 -40.58
N LYS A 171 12.95 -45.31 -39.53
CA LYS A 171 13.22 -46.76 -39.62
C LYS A 171 11.94 -47.58 -39.84
N ALA A 172 10.79 -47.13 -39.35
CA ALA A 172 9.49 -47.77 -39.54
C ALA A 172 8.92 -47.53 -40.94
N GLU A 173 9.23 -46.37 -41.59
CA GLU A 173 8.78 -46.00 -42.94
C GLU A 173 9.61 -46.62 -44.05
N THR A 174 10.79 -47.23 -43.76
CA THR A 174 11.61 -47.90 -44.79
C THR A 174 10.96 -49.23 -45.15
N PRO A 175 10.44 -49.47 -46.39
CA PRO A 175 9.81 -50.72 -46.78
C PRO A 175 10.85 -51.85 -46.72
N LYS A 176 10.52 -52.98 -46.10
CA LYS A 176 11.29 -54.24 -46.23
C LYS A 176 11.19 -54.65 -47.71
N GLN A 177 12.29 -54.54 -48.44
CA GLN A 177 12.47 -55.19 -49.76
C GLN A 177 12.61 -56.70 -49.58
#